data_96f0eedf1bda013bc7bf23a476b1eb6a
#
_entry.id   96f0eedf1bda013bc7bf23a476b1eb6a
#
_cell.length_a   1.000
_cell.length_b   1.000
_cell.length_c   1.000
_cell.angle_alpha   90.00
_cell.angle_beta   90.00
_cell.angle_gamma   90.00
#
_symmetry.space_group_name_H-M   'P 1'
#
loop_
_entity.id
_entity.type
_entity.pdbx_description
1 polymer ?
#
loop_
_entity_poly.entity_id
_entity_poly.type
_entity_poly.pdbx_seq_one_letter_code
_entity_poly.pdbx_strand_id
1 'polypeptide(L)'
;DWSSDVCSSDLLYDTIANRISIEDVQAKDGKLRLMKNIWWEYDKLPHMLIAGGTGGGKTYFILTLIEALLHTNAVLYVLDPKNADLADLEAVMPNVYYKKDDMTACLDRFYDEMMKRSEDMKQMEGYKTGENYAYLGLPANFLIFDEYVAFMEMLGTKENASVLNKLKQIVMLGRQAGFFLILACQRPDAKYLGDGIRDQFNFRVALGRMSEMGYGMMFGETDKDFFLKQIKGRGYVDVGTSVISEFYTPLVPKGHDFLKEIKLLANGRQDTQAACEAEAAGVD
;
A
#
# COMPACT_ATOMS: atom_id res chain seq x y z
N ASP A 1 -16.38 -41.99 21.29
CA ASP A 1 -16.44 -40.53 21.15
C ASP A 1 -15.03 -39.96 20.98
N TRP A 2 -14.59 -39.94 19.74
CA TRP A 2 -13.30 -39.32 19.35
C TRP A 2 -13.61 -37.95 18.84
N SER A 3 -13.75 -36.98 19.72
CA SER A 3 -13.66 -35.59 19.35
C SER A 3 -12.21 -35.33 18.97
N SER A 4 -11.98 -35.14 17.68
CA SER A 4 -10.70 -34.77 17.11
C SER A 4 -10.27 -33.42 17.71
N ASP A 5 -9.40 -33.45 18.68
CA ASP A 5 -8.52 -32.32 18.98
C ASP A 5 -7.62 -32.12 17.75
N VAL A 6 -8.12 -31.37 16.77
CA VAL A 6 -7.26 -30.81 15.73
C VAL A 6 -6.26 -29.93 16.44
N CYS A 7 -5.07 -30.46 16.66
CA CYS A 7 -4.01 -29.78 17.36
C CYS A 7 -3.77 -28.42 16.67
N SER A 8 -3.82 -27.34 17.45
CA SER A 8 -3.59 -25.97 16.93
C SER A 8 -2.26 -25.82 16.18
N SER A 9 -1.32 -26.77 16.36
CA SER A 9 -0.08 -26.85 15.61
C SER A 9 -0.28 -27.18 14.13
N ASP A 10 -1.27 -27.98 13.76
CA ASP A 10 -1.49 -28.41 12.37
C ASP A 10 -2.10 -27.27 11.53
N LEU A 11 -2.96 -26.45 12.16
CA LEU A 11 -3.47 -25.22 11.53
C LEU A 11 -2.36 -24.15 11.35
N LEU A 12 -1.32 -24.17 12.19
CA LEU A 12 -0.19 -23.25 12.16
C LEU A 12 0.78 -23.58 11.03
N TYR A 13 0.95 -24.85 10.69
CA TYR A 13 1.79 -25.28 9.54
C TYR A 13 1.14 -24.91 8.22
N ASP A 14 -0.18 -24.95 8.09
CA ASP A 14 -0.90 -24.62 6.88
C ASP A 14 -0.76 -23.13 6.50
N THR A 15 -0.72 -22.22 7.47
CA THR A 15 -0.66 -20.77 7.16
C THR A 15 0.69 -20.37 6.55
N ILE A 16 1.81 -20.88 7.10
CA ILE A 16 3.14 -20.60 6.53
C ILE A 16 3.31 -21.25 5.15
N ALA A 17 2.66 -22.39 4.89
CA ALA A 17 2.64 -23.06 3.59
C ALA A 17 1.97 -22.21 2.48
N ASN A 18 1.18 -21.20 2.87
CA ASN A 18 0.60 -20.21 1.95
C ASN A 18 1.50 -19.01 1.65
N ARG A 19 2.67 -18.90 2.33
CA ARG A 19 3.66 -17.88 2.01
C ARG A 19 4.18 -18.07 0.60
N ILE A 20 4.33 -16.99 -0.15
CA ILE A 20 4.90 -16.99 -1.50
C ILE A 20 6.26 -16.30 -1.51
N SER A 21 7.08 -16.59 -2.54
CA SER A 21 8.27 -15.79 -2.83
C SER A 21 7.90 -14.45 -3.47
N ILE A 22 8.78 -13.47 -3.41
CA ILE A 22 8.61 -12.19 -4.11
C ILE A 22 8.40 -12.40 -5.62
N GLU A 23 9.03 -13.40 -6.21
CA GLU A 23 8.89 -13.78 -7.63
C GLU A 23 7.48 -14.26 -7.99
N ASP A 24 6.73 -14.77 -7.01
CA ASP A 24 5.35 -15.24 -7.19
C ASP A 24 4.30 -14.16 -6.92
N VAL A 25 4.72 -12.96 -6.53
CA VAL A 25 3.81 -11.81 -6.35
C VAL A 25 3.29 -11.39 -7.72
N GLN A 26 1.97 -11.42 -7.86
CA GLN A 26 1.30 -11.04 -9.11
C GLN A 26 0.53 -9.75 -8.91
N ALA A 27 0.75 -8.79 -9.81
CA ALA A 27 0.02 -7.54 -9.90
C ALA A 27 -0.79 -7.53 -11.19
N LYS A 28 -2.11 -7.63 -11.10
CA LYS A 28 -2.98 -7.73 -12.28
C LYS A 28 -4.41 -7.28 -11.97
N ASP A 29 -5.01 -6.53 -12.89
CA ASP A 29 -6.44 -6.22 -12.92
C ASP A 29 -7.00 -5.72 -11.57
N GLY A 30 -6.35 -4.70 -11.00
CA GLY A 30 -6.81 -4.08 -9.76
C GLY A 30 -6.51 -4.86 -8.47
N LYS A 31 -5.59 -5.82 -8.52
CA LYS A 31 -5.23 -6.66 -7.36
C LYS A 31 -3.79 -7.11 -7.32
N LEU A 32 -3.29 -7.33 -6.11
CA LEU A 32 -1.98 -7.91 -5.80
C LEU A 32 -2.14 -9.23 -5.05
N ARG A 33 -1.44 -10.27 -5.49
CA ARG A 33 -1.33 -11.53 -4.75
C ARG A 33 -0.21 -11.42 -3.74
N LEU A 34 -0.53 -11.53 -2.46
CA LEU A 34 0.44 -11.40 -1.36
C LEU A 34 0.74 -12.71 -0.64
N MET A 35 -0.19 -13.65 -0.66
CA MET A 35 -0.01 -15.05 -0.27
C MET A 35 -0.78 -15.95 -1.26
N LYS A 36 -0.63 -17.27 -1.19
CA LYS A 36 -1.38 -18.18 -2.08
C LYS A 36 -2.89 -17.93 -2.03
N ASN A 37 -3.40 -17.58 -0.86
CA ASN A 37 -4.81 -17.37 -0.56
C ASN A 37 -5.19 -15.94 -0.17
N ILE A 38 -4.25 -14.97 -0.20
CA ILE A 38 -4.49 -13.59 0.16
C ILE A 38 -4.16 -12.67 -1.01
N TRP A 39 -5.17 -11.93 -1.43
CA TRP A 39 -5.10 -10.92 -2.46
C TRP A 39 -5.52 -9.57 -1.90
N TRP A 40 -4.81 -8.53 -2.25
CA TRP A 40 -5.28 -7.17 -2.06
C TRP A 40 -5.95 -6.70 -3.34
N GLU A 41 -7.27 -6.73 -3.35
CA GLU A 41 -8.09 -6.20 -4.44
C GLU A 41 -8.33 -4.71 -4.22
N TYR A 42 -7.35 -3.87 -4.60
CA TYR A 42 -7.38 -2.44 -4.27
C TYR A 42 -8.52 -1.69 -4.97
N ASP A 43 -9.07 -2.18 -6.06
CA ASP A 43 -10.26 -1.60 -6.69
C ASP A 43 -11.54 -1.81 -5.88
N LYS A 44 -11.59 -2.85 -5.04
CA LYS A 44 -12.71 -3.15 -4.15
C LYS A 44 -12.45 -2.74 -2.71
N LEU A 45 -11.24 -2.98 -2.24
CA LEU A 45 -10.74 -2.71 -0.90
C LEU A 45 -9.63 -1.64 -0.99
N PRO A 46 -10.01 -0.37 -1.24
CA PRO A 46 -9.03 0.68 -1.42
C PRO A 46 -8.26 0.93 -0.14
N HIS A 47 -7.06 1.39 -0.32
CA HIS A 47 -6.13 1.81 0.73
C HIS A 47 -5.64 0.68 1.62
N MET A 48 -4.35 0.70 1.88
CA MET A 48 -3.68 -0.25 2.77
C MET A 48 -3.05 0.49 3.95
N LEU A 49 -3.30 -0.02 5.15
CA LEU A 49 -2.64 0.42 6.37
C LEU A 49 -1.67 -0.66 6.83
N ILE A 50 -0.42 -0.28 7.03
CA ILE A 50 0.65 -1.18 7.49
C ILE A 50 1.16 -0.66 8.82
N ALA A 51 1.04 -1.45 9.89
CA ALA A 51 1.64 -1.13 11.16
C ALA A 51 2.68 -2.18 11.55
N GLY A 52 3.69 -1.77 12.29
CA GLY A 52 4.68 -2.69 12.81
C GLY A 52 5.88 -1.97 13.40
N GLY A 53 6.42 -2.53 14.48
CA GLY A 53 7.62 -2.04 15.11
C GLY A 53 8.88 -2.29 14.27
N THR A 54 10.00 -1.75 14.76
CA THR A 54 11.32 -1.95 14.15
C THR A 54 11.64 -3.45 14.03
N GLY A 55 12.11 -3.86 12.87
CA GLY A 55 12.46 -5.26 12.59
C GLY A 55 11.28 -6.16 12.22
N GLY A 56 10.03 -5.65 12.19
CA GLY A 56 8.84 -6.41 11.79
C GLY A 56 8.76 -6.77 10.31
N GLY A 57 9.63 -6.20 9.46
CA GLY A 57 9.65 -6.47 8.02
C GLY A 57 8.86 -5.47 7.18
N LYS A 58 8.43 -4.35 7.78
CA LYS A 58 7.59 -3.31 7.15
C LYS A 58 8.22 -2.74 5.88
N THR A 59 9.47 -2.27 5.95
CA THR A 59 10.19 -1.67 4.81
C THR A 59 10.34 -2.66 3.66
N TYR A 60 10.73 -3.90 3.95
CA TYR A 60 10.83 -4.96 2.94
C TYR A 60 9.48 -5.26 2.28
N PHE A 61 8.41 -5.23 3.05
CA PHE A 61 7.06 -5.40 2.51
C PHE A 61 6.66 -4.23 1.60
N ILE A 62 6.94 -2.99 1.99
CA ILE A 62 6.69 -1.81 1.16
C ILE A 62 7.49 -1.87 -0.15
N LEU A 63 8.78 -2.22 -0.09
CA LEU A 63 9.61 -2.41 -1.29
C LEU A 63 9.06 -3.51 -2.20
N THR A 64 8.57 -4.61 -1.63
CA THR A 64 7.88 -5.67 -2.37
C THR A 64 6.62 -5.17 -3.08
N LEU A 65 5.83 -4.33 -2.42
CA LEU A 65 4.64 -3.71 -3.02
C LEU A 65 5.02 -2.77 -4.17
N ILE A 66 6.06 -1.96 -3.99
CA ILE A 66 6.57 -1.05 -5.03
C ILE A 66 7.02 -1.86 -6.26
N GLU A 67 7.85 -2.87 -6.07
CA GLU A 67 8.32 -3.74 -7.14
C GLU A 67 7.15 -4.40 -7.88
N ALA A 68 6.18 -4.95 -7.15
CA ALA A 68 5.00 -5.57 -7.74
C ALA A 68 4.14 -4.58 -8.54
N LEU A 69 3.89 -3.38 -8.01
CA LEU A 69 3.11 -2.35 -8.69
C LEU A 69 3.82 -1.80 -9.93
N LEU A 70 5.14 -1.82 -9.95
CA LEU A 70 5.92 -1.45 -11.14
C LEU A 70 5.76 -2.44 -12.30
N HIS A 71 5.25 -3.63 -12.11
CA HIS A 71 4.83 -4.53 -13.20
C HIS A 71 3.48 -4.15 -13.84
N THR A 72 2.78 -3.17 -13.29
CA THR A 72 1.55 -2.61 -13.86
C THR A 72 1.81 -1.23 -14.49
N ASN A 73 0.79 -0.57 -15.00
CA ASN A 73 0.88 0.83 -15.45
C ASN A 73 0.67 1.85 -14.31
N ALA A 74 0.65 1.42 -13.05
CA ALA A 74 0.39 2.29 -11.91
C ALA A 74 1.46 3.38 -11.76
N VAL A 75 1.05 4.58 -11.38
CA VAL A 75 1.94 5.69 -11.04
C VAL A 75 2.19 5.67 -9.53
N LEU A 76 3.47 5.70 -9.14
CA LEU A 76 3.86 5.60 -7.74
C LEU A 76 4.48 6.91 -7.25
N TYR A 77 4.09 7.30 -6.04
CA TYR A 77 4.64 8.41 -5.27
C TYR A 77 5.10 7.87 -3.93
N VAL A 78 6.35 8.06 -3.57
CA VAL A 78 6.96 7.50 -2.35
C VAL A 78 7.42 8.63 -1.45
N LEU A 79 6.94 8.64 -0.20
CA LEU A 79 7.26 9.63 0.80
C LEU A 79 7.93 8.95 2.01
N ASP A 80 9.17 9.35 2.31
CA ASP A 80 9.97 8.83 3.41
C ASP A 80 10.45 9.94 4.34
N PRO A 81 9.67 10.35 5.35
CA PRO A 81 10.00 11.45 6.23
C PRO A 81 11.25 11.20 7.11
N LYS A 82 11.71 9.96 7.21
CA LYS A 82 12.91 9.61 7.95
C LYS A 82 14.18 9.65 7.10
N ASN A 83 14.06 9.87 5.78
CA ASN A 83 15.17 9.80 4.85
C ASN A 83 16.00 8.51 5.05
N ALA A 84 15.28 7.38 5.05
CA ALA A 84 15.82 6.04 5.27
C ALA A 84 15.80 5.23 3.95
N ASP A 85 15.60 3.92 4.03
CA ASP A 85 15.75 2.99 2.90
C ASP A 85 14.85 3.33 1.69
N LEU A 86 13.66 3.90 1.89
CA LEU A 86 12.78 4.26 0.76
C LEU A 86 13.22 5.56 0.08
N ALA A 87 13.92 6.44 0.75
CA ALA A 87 14.50 7.64 0.14
C ALA A 87 15.55 7.30 -0.92
N ASP A 88 16.27 6.17 -0.76
CA ASP A 88 17.25 5.71 -1.74
C ASP A 88 16.65 5.43 -3.12
N LEU A 89 15.33 5.21 -3.20
CA LEU A 89 14.62 5.03 -4.46
C LEU A 89 14.63 6.28 -5.35
N GLU A 90 14.94 7.48 -4.81
CA GLU A 90 15.12 8.71 -5.61
C GLU A 90 16.14 8.53 -6.74
N ALA A 91 17.16 7.68 -6.52
CA ALA A 91 18.20 7.41 -7.50
C ALA A 91 17.73 6.53 -8.68
N VAL A 92 16.60 5.84 -8.57
CA VAL A 92 16.19 4.79 -9.52
C VAL A 92 14.77 4.94 -10.05
N MET A 93 13.92 5.77 -9.43
CA MET A 93 12.55 6.02 -9.89
C MET A 93 12.10 7.46 -9.59
N PRO A 94 11.14 8.00 -10.34
CA PRO A 94 10.59 9.35 -10.08
C PRO A 94 9.65 9.37 -8.87
N ASN A 95 9.29 10.58 -8.44
CA ASN A 95 8.29 10.86 -7.40
C ASN A 95 8.64 10.29 -6.03
N VAL A 96 9.90 10.36 -5.66
CA VAL A 96 10.39 9.97 -4.32
C VAL A 96 10.82 11.22 -3.57
N TYR A 97 10.26 11.43 -2.37
CA TYR A 97 10.48 12.64 -1.59
C TYR A 97 10.68 12.32 -0.11
N TYR A 98 11.58 13.06 0.55
CA TYR A 98 11.90 12.90 1.97
C TYR A 98 11.99 14.24 2.73
N LYS A 99 12.02 15.37 2.02
CA LYS A 99 11.98 16.69 2.65
C LYS A 99 10.54 17.12 2.89
N LYS A 100 10.28 17.78 4.02
CA LYS A 100 8.94 18.22 4.46
C LYS A 100 8.17 18.93 3.35
N ASP A 101 8.77 19.95 2.74
CA ASP A 101 8.09 20.79 1.77
C ASP A 101 7.79 20.03 0.47
N ASP A 102 8.72 19.18 0.03
CA ASP A 102 8.54 18.35 -1.18
C ASP A 102 7.46 17.27 -0.96
N MET A 103 7.42 16.67 0.22
CA MET A 103 6.37 15.71 0.59
C MET A 103 5.00 16.38 0.67
N THR A 104 4.92 17.58 1.25
CA THR A 104 3.68 18.35 1.31
C THR A 104 3.19 18.72 -0.08
N ALA A 105 4.09 19.23 -0.94
CA ALA A 105 3.77 19.56 -2.32
C ALA A 105 3.35 18.31 -3.13
N CYS A 106 3.96 17.16 -2.89
CA CYS A 106 3.57 15.91 -3.51
C CYS A 106 2.16 15.48 -3.12
N LEU A 107 1.83 15.54 -1.83
CA LEU A 107 0.47 15.24 -1.35
C LEU A 107 -0.57 16.20 -1.93
N ASP A 108 -0.26 17.49 -2.01
CA ASP A 108 -1.13 18.49 -2.60
C ASP A 108 -1.41 18.17 -4.07
N ARG A 109 -0.37 17.91 -4.83
CA ARG A 109 -0.48 17.50 -6.24
C ARG A 109 -1.27 16.21 -6.42
N PHE A 110 -1.02 15.19 -5.61
CA PHE A 110 -1.75 13.92 -5.65
C PHE A 110 -3.25 14.13 -5.41
N TYR A 111 -3.60 14.97 -4.44
CA TYR A 111 -4.98 15.35 -4.16
C TYR A 111 -5.62 16.12 -5.32
N ASP A 112 -4.94 17.13 -5.85
CA ASP A 112 -5.45 17.96 -6.95
C ASP A 112 -5.64 17.14 -8.23
N GLU A 113 -4.72 16.24 -8.55
CA GLU A 113 -4.82 15.31 -9.68
C GLU A 113 -6.00 14.34 -9.51
N MET A 114 -6.24 13.84 -8.30
CA MET A 114 -7.40 13.01 -7.99
C MET A 114 -8.72 13.76 -8.25
N MET A 115 -8.81 14.98 -7.73
CA MET A 115 -10.02 15.81 -7.89
C MET A 115 -10.27 16.13 -9.36
N LYS A 116 -9.22 16.55 -10.08
CA LYS A 116 -9.28 16.82 -11.51
C LYS A 116 -9.71 15.59 -12.31
N ARG A 117 -9.09 14.43 -12.05
CA ARG A 117 -9.47 13.18 -12.72
C ARG A 117 -10.93 12.81 -12.47
N SER A 118 -11.43 13.00 -11.25
CA SER A 118 -12.83 12.72 -10.93
C SER A 118 -13.82 13.54 -11.76
N GLU A 119 -13.44 14.76 -12.15
CA GLU A 119 -14.23 15.62 -13.02
C GLU A 119 -14.03 15.26 -14.50
N ASP A 120 -12.79 15.10 -14.92
CA ASP A 120 -12.42 14.81 -16.33
C ASP A 120 -13.02 13.48 -16.80
N MET A 121 -13.03 12.44 -15.95
CA MET A 121 -13.62 11.13 -16.29
C MET A 121 -15.06 11.23 -16.77
N LYS A 122 -15.86 12.13 -16.21
CA LYS A 122 -17.26 12.31 -16.59
C LYS A 122 -17.44 12.86 -18.01
N GLN A 123 -16.38 13.47 -18.55
CA GLN A 123 -16.36 14.05 -19.91
C GLN A 123 -15.66 13.13 -20.92
N MET A 124 -15.07 12.02 -20.47
CA MET A 124 -14.36 11.10 -21.36
C MET A 124 -15.34 10.28 -22.20
N GLU A 125 -14.95 10.05 -23.45
CA GLU A 125 -15.66 9.11 -24.30
C GLU A 125 -15.65 7.71 -23.64
N GLY A 126 -16.81 7.04 -23.66
CA GLY A 126 -16.98 5.74 -23.00
C GLY A 126 -17.27 5.80 -21.51
N TYR A 127 -17.34 7.00 -20.88
CA TYR A 127 -17.72 7.10 -19.47
C TYR A 127 -19.07 6.41 -19.21
N LYS A 128 -19.13 5.64 -18.13
CA LYS A 128 -20.34 4.96 -17.70
C LYS A 128 -20.52 5.08 -16.20
N THR A 129 -21.69 5.53 -15.77
CA THR A 129 -22.03 5.63 -14.35
C THR A 129 -21.94 4.27 -13.66
N GLY A 130 -21.24 4.25 -12.54
CA GLY A 130 -21.01 3.03 -11.76
C GLY A 130 -19.68 2.31 -12.06
N GLU A 131 -19.01 2.65 -13.16
CA GLU A 131 -17.68 2.15 -13.49
C GLU A 131 -16.58 3.05 -12.90
N ASN A 132 -15.40 2.49 -12.65
CA ASN A 132 -14.24 3.21 -12.10
C ASN A 132 -13.22 3.59 -13.19
N TYR A 133 -12.12 4.18 -12.77
CA TYR A 133 -11.00 4.60 -13.64
C TYR A 133 -10.48 3.48 -14.56
N ALA A 134 -10.47 2.23 -14.09
CA ALA A 134 -9.93 1.10 -14.86
C ALA A 134 -10.79 0.79 -16.09
N TYR A 135 -12.11 1.01 -16.01
CA TYR A 135 -13.01 0.87 -17.16
C TYR A 135 -12.66 1.82 -18.30
N LEU A 136 -12.10 2.98 -17.98
CA LEU A 136 -11.64 3.98 -18.96
C LEU A 136 -10.16 3.77 -19.37
N GLY A 137 -9.53 2.67 -18.94
CA GLY A 137 -8.13 2.39 -19.24
C GLY A 137 -7.12 3.29 -18.52
N LEU A 138 -7.55 4.04 -17.50
CA LEU A 138 -6.68 4.95 -16.77
C LEU A 138 -5.80 4.18 -15.77
N PRO A 139 -4.56 4.65 -15.51
CA PRO A 139 -3.68 4.00 -14.54
C PRO A 139 -4.12 4.26 -13.10
N ALA A 140 -3.89 3.29 -12.22
CA ALA A 140 -3.94 3.49 -10.78
C ALA A 140 -2.79 4.39 -10.31
N ASN A 141 -3.03 5.20 -9.27
CA ASN A 141 -2.02 6.03 -8.62
C ASN A 141 -1.92 5.63 -7.16
N PHE A 142 -0.71 5.41 -6.67
CA PHE A 142 -0.45 5.04 -5.29
C PHE A 142 0.45 6.07 -4.61
N LEU A 143 -0.01 6.63 -3.51
CA LEU A 143 0.80 7.41 -2.59
C LEU A 143 1.23 6.49 -1.45
N ILE A 144 2.52 6.20 -1.39
CA ILE A 144 3.14 5.28 -0.45
C ILE A 144 3.89 6.11 0.59
N PHE A 145 3.44 6.01 1.83
CA PHE A 145 3.97 6.77 2.94
C PHE A 145 4.63 5.85 3.94
N ASP A 146 5.96 5.85 4.05
CA ASP A 146 6.63 5.19 5.17
C ASP A 146 6.68 6.14 6.37
N GLU A 147 6.34 5.61 7.54
CA GLU A 147 6.29 6.34 8.80
C GLU A 147 5.51 7.67 8.73
N TYR A 148 4.27 7.56 8.30
CA TYR A 148 3.33 8.67 8.18
C TYR A 148 3.25 9.55 9.44
N VAL A 149 3.33 8.96 10.64
CA VAL A 149 3.32 9.70 11.91
C VAL A 149 4.50 10.67 12.01
N ALA A 150 5.69 10.26 11.57
CA ALA A 150 6.86 11.13 11.57
C ALA A 150 6.67 12.36 10.68
N PHE A 151 6.03 12.21 9.51
CA PHE A 151 5.67 13.36 8.68
C PHE A 151 4.70 14.31 9.39
N MET A 152 3.65 13.76 10.02
CA MET A 152 2.66 14.57 10.72
C MET A 152 3.28 15.37 11.89
N GLU A 153 4.30 14.83 12.53
CA GLU A 153 5.05 15.51 13.60
C GLU A 153 5.97 16.65 13.09
N MET A 154 6.36 16.62 11.81
CA MET A 154 7.10 17.73 11.18
C MET A 154 6.20 18.95 10.90
N LEU A 155 4.89 18.79 10.89
CA LEU A 155 3.93 19.81 10.49
C LEU A 155 3.51 20.67 11.67
N GLY A 156 3.27 21.96 11.41
CA GLY A 156 2.56 22.84 12.35
C GLY A 156 1.07 22.49 12.42
N THR A 157 0.39 23.04 13.44
CA THR A 157 -1.03 22.71 13.69
C THR A 157 -1.94 22.96 12.48
N LYS A 158 -1.75 24.09 11.78
CA LYS A 158 -2.54 24.41 10.58
C LYS A 158 -2.24 23.49 9.40
N GLU A 159 -0.96 23.18 9.18
CA GLU A 159 -0.53 22.24 8.14
C GLU A 159 -1.09 20.85 8.40
N ASN A 160 -1.04 20.40 9.66
CA ASN A 160 -1.60 19.13 10.10
C ASN A 160 -3.09 19.01 9.75
N ALA A 161 -3.89 20.02 10.10
CA ALA A 161 -5.31 20.04 9.79
C ALA A 161 -5.59 20.01 8.28
N SER A 162 -4.79 20.72 7.48
CA SER A 162 -4.90 20.73 6.02
C SER A 162 -4.59 19.35 5.44
N VAL A 163 -3.49 18.72 5.87
CA VAL A 163 -3.09 17.37 5.43
C VAL A 163 -4.14 16.34 5.80
N LEU A 164 -4.62 16.33 7.05
CA LEU A 164 -5.68 15.41 7.49
C LEU A 164 -6.96 15.54 6.67
N ASN A 165 -7.35 16.78 6.33
CA ASN A 165 -8.52 17.00 5.49
C ASN A 165 -8.34 16.42 4.08
N LYS A 166 -7.19 16.61 3.47
CA LYS A 166 -6.88 16.04 2.15
C LYS A 166 -6.85 14.52 2.18
N LEU A 167 -6.18 13.91 3.17
CA LEU A 167 -6.17 12.45 3.35
C LEU A 167 -7.58 11.91 3.51
N LYS A 168 -8.42 12.56 4.30
CA LYS A 168 -9.84 12.18 4.47
C LYS A 168 -10.57 12.15 3.13
N GLN A 169 -10.38 13.16 2.30
CA GLN A 169 -11.03 13.21 0.99
C GLN A 169 -10.46 12.14 0.03
N ILE A 170 -9.14 11.89 0.06
CA ILE A 170 -8.51 10.84 -0.75
C ILE A 170 -9.08 9.47 -0.38
N VAL A 171 -9.19 9.14 0.90
CA VAL A 171 -9.73 7.83 1.31
C VAL A 171 -11.21 7.66 0.99
N MET A 172 -11.96 8.74 0.93
CA MET A 172 -13.39 8.71 0.60
C MET A 172 -13.67 8.67 -0.90
N LEU A 173 -12.87 9.35 -1.72
CA LEU A 173 -13.14 9.59 -3.14
C LEU A 173 -12.17 8.86 -4.07
N GLY A 174 -11.01 8.48 -3.59
CA GLY A 174 -9.90 8.00 -4.41
C GLY A 174 -10.20 6.73 -5.21
N ARG A 175 -10.98 5.80 -4.65
CA ARG A 175 -11.29 4.52 -5.30
C ARG A 175 -11.84 4.69 -6.71
N GLN A 176 -12.81 5.57 -6.90
CA GLN A 176 -13.45 5.80 -8.19
C GLN A 176 -12.48 6.37 -9.23
N ALA A 177 -11.62 7.30 -8.79
CA ALA A 177 -10.64 7.96 -9.65
C ALA A 177 -9.32 7.15 -9.81
N GLY A 178 -9.13 6.07 -9.06
CA GLY A 178 -7.91 5.26 -9.08
C GLY A 178 -6.75 5.86 -8.29
N PHE A 179 -7.04 6.52 -7.16
CA PHE A 179 -6.04 7.10 -6.26
C PHE A 179 -6.08 6.40 -4.91
N PHE A 180 -4.99 5.73 -4.56
CA PHE A 180 -4.89 4.85 -3.41
C PHE A 180 -3.77 5.27 -2.47
N LEU A 181 -4.00 5.08 -1.16
CA LEU A 181 -3.00 5.29 -0.13
C LEU A 181 -2.45 3.94 0.37
N ILE A 182 -1.15 3.87 0.53
CA ILE A 182 -0.47 2.85 1.33
C ILE A 182 0.23 3.62 2.45
N LEU A 183 -0.37 3.64 3.63
CA LEU A 183 0.20 4.30 4.79
C LEU A 183 0.86 3.29 5.71
N ALA A 184 2.10 3.57 6.08
CA ALA A 184 2.82 2.77 7.04
C ALA A 184 3.21 3.60 8.27
N CYS A 185 3.19 2.96 9.44
CA CYS A 185 3.56 3.54 10.71
C CYS A 185 4.03 2.47 11.70
N GLN A 186 4.70 2.88 12.75
CA GLN A 186 5.02 1.93 13.83
C GLN A 186 3.75 1.58 14.60
N ARG A 187 2.88 2.57 14.82
CA ARG A 187 1.62 2.43 15.52
C ARG A 187 0.60 3.44 14.94
N PRO A 188 -0.61 3.01 14.59
CA PRO A 188 -1.63 3.88 14.04
C PRO A 188 -2.32 4.71 15.13
N ASP A 189 -1.63 5.77 15.58
CA ASP A 189 -2.13 6.64 16.64
C ASP A 189 -3.34 7.45 16.15
N ALA A 190 -4.43 7.44 16.93
CA ALA A 190 -5.67 8.15 16.65
C ALA A 190 -5.47 9.67 16.52
N LYS A 191 -4.41 10.23 17.11
CA LYS A 191 -4.06 11.65 16.97
C LYS A 191 -3.84 12.06 15.51
N TYR A 192 -3.22 11.17 14.72
CA TYR A 192 -2.85 11.44 13.33
C TYR A 192 -3.65 10.63 12.32
N LEU A 193 -4.34 9.60 12.77
CA LEU A 193 -5.18 8.74 11.96
C LEU A 193 -6.48 8.45 12.71
N GLY A 194 -7.35 9.46 12.80
CA GLY A 194 -8.65 9.36 13.49
C GLY A 194 -9.56 8.30 12.86
N ASP A 195 -10.52 7.81 13.61
CA ASP A 195 -11.39 6.69 13.24
C ASP A 195 -12.05 6.87 11.85
N GLY A 196 -12.52 8.06 11.54
CA GLY A 196 -13.17 8.34 10.24
C GLY A 196 -12.25 8.22 9.02
N ILE A 197 -10.91 8.29 9.21
CA ILE A 197 -9.92 8.05 8.16
C ILE A 197 -9.50 6.58 8.20
N ARG A 198 -9.15 6.08 9.39
CA ARG A 198 -8.67 4.71 9.59
C ARG A 198 -9.66 3.66 9.10
N ASP A 199 -10.95 3.89 9.29
CA ASP A 199 -12.00 2.96 8.87
C ASP A 199 -12.15 2.85 7.35
N GLN A 200 -11.55 3.75 6.59
CA GLN A 200 -11.50 3.68 5.13
C GLN A 200 -10.35 2.82 4.61
N PHE A 201 -9.40 2.43 5.48
CA PHE A 201 -8.36 1.47 5.12
C PHE A 201 -8.90 0.06 5.31
N ASN A 202 -9.37 -0.55 4.22
CA ASN A 202 -10.03 -1.84 4.26
C ASN A 202 -9.05 -3.02 4.22
N PHE A 203 -7.80 -2.79 3.84
CA PHE A 203 -6.74 -3.78 3.93
C PHE A 203 -5.73 -3.34 4.99
N ARG A 204 -5.66 -4.09 6.07
CA ARG A 204 -4.83 -3.73 7.24
C ARG A 204 -3.87 -4.85 7.58
N VAL A 205 -2.58 -4.51 7.68
CA VAL A 205 -1.50 -5.46 7.99
C VAL A 205 -0.75 -5.01 9.23
N ALA A 206 -0.69 -5.87 10.24
CA ALA A 206 0.15 -5.69 11.41
C ALA A 206 1.33 -6.65 11.36
N LEU A 207 2.57 -6.15 11.29
CA LEU A 207 3.79 -6.94 11.15
C LEU A 207 4.61 -6.97 12.44
N GLY A 208 5.14 -8.14 12.76
CA GLY A 208 6.00 -8.35 13.91
C GLY A 208 5.25 -8.25 15.25
N ARG A 209 5.98 -7.82 16.30
CA ARG A 209 5.41 -7.67 17.62
C ARG A 209 4.67 -6.35 17.77
N MET A 210 3.47 -6.41 18.29
CA MET A 210 2.66 -5.24 18.62
C MET A 210 2.03 -5.43 20.02
N SER A 211 1.75 -4.35 20.74
CA SER A 211 0.98 -4.40 21.98
C SER A 211 -0.49 -4.70 21.71
N GLU A 212 -1.23 -5.16 22.71
CA GLU A 212 -2.69 -5.34 22.62
C GLU A 212 -3.38 -4.06 22.16
N MET A 213 -2.99 -2.91 22.72
CA MET A 213 -3.50 -1.60 22.29
C MET A 213 -3.18 -1.33 20.83
N GLY A 214 -1.99 -1.71 20.34
CA GLY A 214 -1.61 -1.58 18.92
C GLY A 214 -2.49 -2.42 18.01
N TYR A 215 -2.77 -3.66 18.38
CA TYR A 215 -3.70 -4.52 17.64
C TYR A 215 -5.12 -3.95 17.66
N GLY A 216 -5.59 -3.43 18.80
CA GLY A 216 -6.88 -2.75 18.91
C GLY A 216 -6.97 -1.52 17.99
N MET A 217 -5.89 -0.74 17.88
CA MET A 217 -5.83 0.39 16.95
C MET A 217 -5.85 -0.06 15.47
N MET A 218 -5.28 -1.22 15.15
CA MET A 218 -5.27 -1.77 13.80
C MET A 218 -6.61 -2.40 13.41
N PHE A 219 -7.14 -3.25 14.26
CA PHE A 219 -8.24 -4.15 13.91
C PHE A 219 -9.56 -3.84 14.63
N GLY A 220 -9.56 -2.89 15.56
CA GLY A 220 -10.72 -2.62 16.43
C GLY A 220 -10.87 -3.65 17.53
N GLU A 221 -12.07 -3.72 18.10
CA GLU A 221 -12.40 -4.76 19.08
C GLU A 221 -12.49 -6.12 18.40
N THR A 222 -11.80 -7.11 18.95
CA THR A 222 -11.75 -8.47 18.42
C THR A 222 -11.47 -9.47 19.52
N ASP A 223 -12.05 -10.65 19.41
CA ASP A 223 -11.78 -11.80 20.28
C ASP A 223 -10.54 -12.61 19.81
N LYS A 224 -9.80 -12.10 18.84
CA LYS A 224 -8.63 -12.75 18.30
C LYS A 224 -7.46 -12.71 19.28
N ASP A 225 -6.92 -13.87 19.60
CA ASP A 225 -5.63 -14.00 20.29
C ASP A 225 -4.47 -13.75 19.31
N PHE A 226 -3.57 -12.86 19.70
CA PHE A 226 -2.39 -12.50 18.89
C PHE A 226 -1.14 -13.14 19.50
N PHE A 227 -0.55 -14.07 18.78
CA PHE A 227 0.64 -14.77 19.22
C PHE A 227 1.88 -14.25 18.52
N LEU A 228 2.96 -14.06 19.28
CA LEU A 228 4.25 -13.71 18.75
C LEU A 228 4.96 -14.97 18.24
N LYS A 229 5.37 -14.94 16.96
CA LYS A 229 6.33 -15.90 16.39
C LYS A 229 7.53 -15.15 15.87
N GLN A 230 8.73 -15.63 16.14
CA GLN A 230 9.99 -15.01 15.68
C GLN A 230 10.30 -15.38 14.21
N ILE A 231 9.37 -15.06 13.31
CA ILE A 231 9.52 -15.27 11.88
C ILE A 231 9.48 -13.88 11.21
N LYS A 232 10.52 -13.53 10.47
CA LYS A 232 10.57 -12.25 9.75
C LYS A 232 9.44 -12.15 8.73
N GLY A 233 8.74 -11.00 8.75
CA GLY A 233 7.62 -10.74 7.86
C GLY A 233 6.32 -11.44 8.26
N ARG A 234 6.29 -12.08 9.42
CA ARG A 234 5.06 -12.64 9.98
C ARG A 234 4.25 -11.57 10.70
N GLY A 235 2.95 -11.63 10.54
CA GLY A 235 2.00 -10.73 11.19
C GLY A 235 0.57 -11.20 11.07
N TYR A 236 -0.34 -10.25 11.04
CA TYR A 236 -1.78 -10.46 10.89
C TYR A 236 -2.36 -9.52 9.84
N VAL A 237 -3.42 -9.94 9.18
CA VAL A 237 -4.10 -9.16 8.15
C VAL A 237 -5.61 -9.22 8.34
N ASP A 238 -6.27 -8.09 8.11
CA ASP A 238 -7.69 -7.98 7.80
C ASP A 238 -7.83 -7.57 6.32
N VAL A 239 -8.53 -8.42 5.57
CA VAL A 239 -8.80 -8.20 4.14
C VAL A 239 -10.19 -7.59 3.92
N GLY A 240 -10.68 -6.79 4.87
CA GLY A 240 -11.99 -6.13 4.79
C GLY A 240 -13.18 -7.03 5.16
N THR A 241 -12.91 -8.20 5.75
CA THR A 241 -13.96 -9.16 6.16
C THR A 241 -14.21 -9.17 7.65
N SER A 242 -13.49 -8.34 8.42
CA SER A 242 -13.44 -8.36 9.88
C SER A 242 -12.93 -9.70 10.46
N VAL A 243 -12.44 -10.60 9.62
CA VAL A 243 -11.78 -11.84 10.02
C VAL A 243 -10.26 -11.62 9.94
N ILE A 244 -9.61 -11.62 11.11
CA ILE A 244 -8.17 -11.40 11.19
C ILE A 244 -7.46 -12.72 11.01
N SER A 245 -6.63 -12.81 9.98
CA SER A 245 -5.85 -14.00 9.63
C SER A 245 -4.37 -13.81 9.89
N GLU A 246 -3.65 -14.88 10.14
CA GLU A 246 -2.18 -14.86 10.15
C GLU A 246 -1.66 -14.55 8.74
N PHE A 247 -0.65 -13.71 8.68
CA PHE A 247 -0.09 -13.18 7.44
C PHE A 247 1.42 -13.34 7.40
N TYR A 248 1.94 -13.66 6.24
CA TYR A 248 3.37 -13.67 5.95
C TYR A 248 3.64 -12.81 4.73
N THR A 249 4.47 -11.79 4.89
CA THR A 249 4.95 -11.02 3.72
C THR A 249 5.66 -11.95 2.74
N PRO A 250 5.64 -11.67 1.43
CA PRO A 250 6.39 -12.44 0.46
C PRO A 250 7.84 -12.61 0.89
N LEU A 251 8.39 -13.81 0.69
CA LEU A 251 9.75 -14.13 1.04
C LEU A 251 10.70 -13.47 0.04
N VAL A 252 11.57 -12.62 0.55
CA VAL A 252 12.63 -11.99 -0.23
C VAL A 252 13.89 -12.87 -0.16
N PRO A 253 14.38 -13.42 -1.28
CA PRO A 253 15.56 -14.27 -1.29
C PRO A 253 16.80 -13.52 -0.80
N LYS A 254 17.75 -14.26 -0.21
CA LYS A 254 19.04 -13.69 0.16
C LYS A 254 19.77 -13.21 -1.10
N GLY A 255 20.18 -11.93 -1.09
CA GLY A 255 20.88 -11.31 -2.24
C GLY A 255 19.95 -10.62 -3.24
N HIS A 256 18.63 -10.60 -3.00
CA HIS A 256 17.72 -9.77 -3.79
C HIS A 256 18.07 -8.29 -3.58
N ASP A 257 18.24 -7.57 -4.68
CA ASP A 257 18.61 -6.15 -4.70
C ASP A 257 17.43 -5.33 -5.22
N PHE A 258 16.66 -4.76 -4.30
CA PHE A 258 15.47 -3.95 -4.63
C PHE A 258 15.80 -2.75 -5.52
N LEU A 259 16.92 -2.05 -5.26
CA LEU A 259 17.28 -0.88 -6.07
C LEU A 259 17.56 -1.27 -7.51
N LYS A 260 18.25 -2.39 -7.72
CA LYS A 260 18.54 -2.91 -9.05
C LYS A 260 17.26 -3.33 -9.78
N GLU A 261 16.39 -4.10 -9.13
CA GLU A 261 15.15 -4.60 -9.74
C GLU A 261 14.18 -3.44 -10.04
N ILE A 262 14.00 -2.52 -9.11
CA ILE A 262 13.15 -1.34 -9.29
C ILE A 262 13.69 -0.44 -10.41
N LYS A 263 15.02 -0.26 -10.51
CA LYS A 263 15.64 0.48 -11.61
C LYS A 263 15.34 -0.13 -12.97
N LEU A 264 15.45 -1.44 -13.09
CA LEU A 264 15.15 -2.15 -14.34
C LEU A 264 13.68 -1.98 -14.74
N LEU A 265 12.76 -2.11 -13.80
CA LEU A 265 11.33 -1.95 -14.04
C LEU A 265 10.98 -0.50 -14.41
N ALA A 266 11.52 0.49 -13.71
CA ALA A 266 11.28 1.91 -13.98
C ALA A 266 11.82 2.33 -15.37
N ASN A 267 13.01 1.87 -15.76
CA ASN A 267 13.59 2.14 -17.08
C ASN A 267 12.77 1.48 -18.19
N GLY A 268 12.38 0.22 -18.03
CA GLY A 268 11.55 -0.49 -19.01
C GLY A 268 10.22 0.21 -19.31
N ARG A 269 9.66 0.91 -18.34
CA ARG A 269 8.44 1.72 -18.51
C ARG A 269 8.70 2.99 -19.32
N GLN A 270 9.82 3.68 -19.08
CA GLN A 270 10.19 4.87 -19.84
C GLN A 270 10.41 4.53 -21.30
N ASP A 271 11.07 3.43 -21.60
CA ASP A 271 11.29 2.96 -22.97
C ASP A 271 9.97 2.62 -23.67
N THR A 272 9.05 1.97 -22.98
CA THR A 272 7.73 1.63 -23.52
C THR A 272 6.89 2.89 -23.79
N GLN A 273 6.90 3.85 -22.87
CA GLN A 273 6.18 5.11 -23.03
C GLN A 273 6.74 5.93 -24.21
N ALA A 274 8.05 6.05 -24.32
CA ALA A 274 8.72 6.73 -25.42
C ALA A 274 8.41 6.07 -26.78
N ALA A 275 8.35 4.74 -26.83
CA ALA A 275 7.97 4.00 -28.02
C ALA A 275 6.50 4.26 -28.42
N CYS A 276 5.58 4.24 -27.48
CA CYS A 276 4.16 4.57 -27.75
C CYS A 276 3.96 6.01 -28.21
N GLU A 277 4.67 6.96 -27.61
CA GLU A 277 4.62 8.38 -28.03
C GLU A 277 5.19 8.59 -29.43
N ALA A 278 6.27 7.87 -29.79
CA ALA A 278 6.86 7.91 -31.12
C ALA A 278 5.92 7.30 -32.18
N GLU A 279 5.23 6.20 -31.86
CA GLU A 279 4.22 5.60 -32.75
C GLU A 279 3.01 6.54 -32.94
N ALA A 280 2.53 7.17 -31.87
CA ALA A 280 1.44 8.13 -31.94
C ALA A 280 1.80 9.41 -32.75
N ALA A 281 3.05 9.84 -32.70
CA ALA A 281 3.56 10.99 -33.45
C ALA A 281 3.89 10.66 -34.91
N GLY A 282 4.05 9.39 -35.27
CA GLY A 282 4.37 8.92 -36.63
C GLY A 282 3.15 8.55 -37.48
N VAL A 283 1.94 8.77 -37.00
CA VAL A 283 0.69 8.59 -37.75
C VAL A 283 0.21 9.96 -38.24
N ASP A 284 0.95 10.53 -39.20
CA ASP A 284 0.53 11.61 -40.11
C ASP A 284 0.91 11.24 -41.55
#